data_8a6219a85a76d23dd093b752bf4205f1
#
_entry.id   8a6219a85a76d23dd093b752bf4205f1
#
_cell.length_a   1.000
_cell.length_b   1.000
_cell.length_c   1.000
_cell.angle_alpha   90.00
_cell.angle_beta   90.00
_cell.angle_gamma   90.00
#
_symmetry.space_group_name_H-M   'P 1'
#
loop_
_entity.id
_entity.type
_entity.pdbx_description
1 polymer ?
#
loop_
_entity_poly.entity_id
_entity_poly.type
_entity_poly.pdbx_seq_one_letter_code
_entity_poly.pdbx_strand_id
1 'polypeptide(L)'
;MRLLFLGDVVGRSGRRAVVAQLPELRARYKLDFVAVNAENAAGGFGITESILGDLLDAGADVVTLGNHAFDQKETLVFIERQPKLLRPINYPPGTPGRGSGIFKAASGADVLVINAMGLVYMPELADPFRAVEAEVTACGLKRGADAIVVDFHAEATSEKQAMGYFLDGRVSLVAGTHTHAPTADERVLPEGTAFIGDLGMCGDYDSVLGMDITEPLNRFLTKIPRARMEPA
;
A
#
# COMPACT_ATOMS: atom_id res chain seq x y z
N MET A 1 17.22 11.32 -4.17
CA MET A 1 15.93 10.84 -4.67
C MET A 1 14.81 11.31 -3.74
N ARG A 2 13.68 11.77 -4.28
CA ARG A 2 12.47 12.15 -3.53
C ARG A 2 11.36 11.16 -3.87
N LEU A 3 10.84 10.50 -2.85
CA LEU A 3 9.78 9.52 -2.98
C LEU A 3 8.51 10.02 -2.28
N LEU A 4 7.36 9.83 -2.90
CA LEU A 4 6.03 9.98 -2.29
C LEU A 4 5.39 8.60 -2.17
N PHE A 5 4.83 8.29 -1.00
CA PHE A 5 3.97 7.15 -0.84
C PHE A 5 2.59 7.62 -0.38
N LEU A 6 1.56 7.32 -1.17
CA LEU A 6 0.16 7.60 -0.86
C LEU A 6 -0.45 6.36 -0.22
N GLY A 7 -1.07 6.53 0.96
CA GLY A 7 -1.79 5.47 1.66
C GLY A 7 -3.09 5.08 0.94
N ASP A 8 -3.87 4.27 1.59
CA ASP A 8 -5.04 3.57 1.03
C ASP A 8 -5.99 4.48 0.26
N VAL A 9 -6.08 4.30 -1.06
CA VAL A 9 -7.00 5.05 -1.92
C VAL A 9 -8.39 4.45 -1.79
N VAL A 10 -9.32 5.20 -1.20
CA VAL A 10 -10.68 4.72 -0.91
C VAL A 10 -11.70 5.31 -1.87
N GLY A 11 -12.38 4.45 -2.61
CA GLY A 11 -13.54 4.80 -3.41
C GLY A 11 -13.29 5.82 -4.52
N ARG A 12 -14.37 6.47 -4.96
CA ARG A 12 -14.34 7.45 -6.05
C ARG A 12 -13.70 8.77 -5.61
N SER A 13 -13.98 9.22 -4.38
CA SER A 13 -13.44 10.47 -3.82
C SER A 13 -11.92 10.41 -3.76
N GLY A 14 -11.34 9.33 -3.19
CA GLY A 14 -9.90 9.12 -3.12
C GLY A 14 -9.23 9.04 -4.48
N ARG A 15 -9.79 8.26 -5.43
CA ARG A 15 -9.26 8.18 -6.80
C ARG A 15 -9.22 9.54 -7.49
N ARG A 16 -10.33 10.31 -7.42
CA ARG A 16 -10.40 11.64 -8.03
C ARG A 16 -9.36 12.59 -7.45
N ALA A 17 -9.18 12.56 -6.13
CA ALA A 17 -8.18 13.39 -5.47
C ALA A 17 -6.76 13.02 -5.94
N VAL A 18 -6.42 11.73 -5.93
CA VAL A 18 -5.09 11.27 -6.36
C VAL A 18 -4.83 11.58 -7.83
N VAL A 19 -5.73 11.20 -8.73
CA VAL A 19 -5.56 11.43 -10.18
C VAL A 19 -5.43 12.92 -10.50
N ALA A 20 -6.22 13.79 -9.83
CA ALA A 20 -6.17 15.23 -10.07
C ALA A 20 -4.90 15.90 -9.51
N GLN A 21 -4.43 15.45 -8.34
CA GLN A 21 -3.36 16.15 -7.62
C GLN A 21 -1.96 15.59 -7.92
N LEU A 22 -1.85 14.31 -8.28
CA LEU A 22 -0.55 13.65 -8.39
C LEU A 22 0.39 14.32 -9.42
N PRO A 23 -0.05 14.76 -10.62
CA PRO A 23 0.82 15.46 -11.55
C PRO A 23 1.39 16.76 -10.98
N GLU A 24 0.58 17.54 -10.26
CA GLU A 24 1.02 18.78 -9.59
C GLU A 24 1.99 18.46 -8.46
N LEU A 25 1.70 17.47 -7.61
CA LEU A 25 2.58 17.03 -6.53
C LEU A 25 3.95 16.58 -7.06
N ARG A 26 3.97 15.81 -8.16
CA ARG A 26 5.24 15.41 -8.81
C ARG A 26 6.06 16.63 -9.23
N ALA A 27 5.43 17.58 -9.89
CA ALA A 27 6.11 18.80 -10.35
C ALA A 27 6.57 19.66 -9.18
N ARG A 28 5.67 19.96 -8.23
CA ARG A 28 5.91 20.84 -7.08
C ARG A 28 7.04 20.35 -6.19
N TYR A 29 7.04 19.05 -5.85
CA TYR A 29 8.02 18.45 -4.96
C TYR A 29 9.21 17.83 -5.69
N LYS A 30 9.21 17.87 -7.04
CA LYS A 30 10.25 17.25 -7.89
C LYS A 30 10.43 15.78 -7.50
N LEU A 31 9.32 15.04 -7.49
CA LEU A 31 9.31 13.64 -7.09
C LEU A 31 9.95 12.77 -8.16
N ASP A 32 10.88 11.93 -7.73
CA ASP A 32 11.54 10.95 -8.58
C ASP A 32 10.72 9.65 -8.68
N PHE A 33 9.96 9.31 -7.61
CA PHE A 33 9.22 8.06 -7.52
C PHE A 33 7.93 8.22 -6.71
N VAL A 34 6.85 7.55 -7.14
CA VAL A 34 5.56 7.56 -6.46
C VAL A 34 5.02 6.14 -6.34
N ALA A 35 4.78 5.70 -5.10
CA ALA A 35 4.04 4.50 -4.76
C ALA A 35 2.63 4.86 -4.27
N VAL A 36 1.64 4.03 -4.55
CA VAL A 36 0.24 4.25 -4.15
C VAL A 36 -0.35 2.93 -3.67
N ASN A 37 -0.86 2.87 -2.44
CA ASN A 37 -1.72 1.76 -2.06
C ASN A 37 -3.14 2.01 -2.57
N ALA A 38 -3.70 1.10 -3.37
CA ALA A 38 -5.00 1.27 -4.00
C ALA A 38 -5.94 0.08 -3.77
N GLU A 39 -5.76 -0.64 -2.67
CA GLU A 39 -6.58 -1.83 -2.39
C GLU A 39 -8.08 -1.54 -2.19
N ASN A 40 -8.44 -0.29 -1.84
CA ASN A 40 -9.82 0.14 -1.61
C ASN A 40 -10.37 1.01 -2.75
N ALA A 41 -9.67 1.10 -3.87
CA ALA A 41 -9.99 2.03 -4.95
C ALA A 41 -11.29 1.69 -5.69
N ALA A 42 -11.66 0.41 -5.83
CA ALA A 42 -12.86 -0.02 -6.54
C ALA A 42 -14.07 -0.17 -5.60
N GLY A 43 -14.76 0.94 -5.35
CA GLY A 43 -15.95 0.91 -4.48
C GLY A 43 -15.66 0.48 -3.05
N GLY A 44 -14.48 0.82 -2.53
CA GLY A 44 -14.01 0.49 -1.18
C GLY A 44 -13.33 -0.88 -1.05
N PHE A 45 -13.30 -1.71 -2.10
CA PHE A 45 -12.81 -3.09 -2.04
C PHE A 45 -12.14 -3.51 -3.35
N GLY A 46 -10.83 -3.70 -3.32
CA GLY A 46 -10.03 -4.11 -4.49
C GLY A 46 -9.76 -3.00 -5.51
N ILE A 47 -9.25 -3.39 -6.65
CA ILE A 47 -8.89 -2.53 -7.79
C ILE A 47 -9.36 -3.14 -9.11
N THR A 48 -9.73 -2.30 -10.09
CA THR A 48 -9.99 -2.73 -11.47
C THR A 48 -8.81 -2.37 -12.39
N GLU A 49 -8.75 -3.01 -13.57
CA GLU A 49 -7.68 -2.69 -14.54
C GLU A 49 -7.74 -1.25 -15.00
N SER A 50 -8.96 -0.71 -15.21
CA SER A 50 -9.14 0.70 -15.59
C SER A 50 -8.64 1.67 -14.51
N ILE A 51 -8.94 1.37 -13.22
CA ILE A 51 -8.48 2.21 -12.10
C ILE A 51 -6.95 2.19 -11.99
N LEU A 52 -6.34 1.02 -12.19
CA LEU A 52 -4.89 0.91 -12.24
C LEU A 52 -4.31 1.79 -13.36
N GLY A 53 -4.91 1.73 -14.56
CA GLY A 53 -4.52 2.58 -15.69
C GLY A 53 -4.57 4.06 -15.33
N ASP A 54 -5.70 4.54 -14.77
CA ASP A 54 -5.87 5.94 -14.37
C ASP A 54 -4.79 6.41 -13.37
N LEU A 55 -4.43 5.58 -12.39
CA LEU A 55 -3.39 5.89 -11.40
C LEU A 55 -1.99 5.95 -12.03
N LEU A 56 -1.68 5.00 -12.90
CA LEU A 56 -0.39 4.97 -13.62
C LEU A 56 -0.26 6.15 -14.59
N ASP A 57 -1.32 6.50 -15.31
CA ASP A 57 -1.37 7.64 -16.23
C ASP A 57 -1.26 8.98 -15.48
N ALA A 58 -1.80 9.06 -14.27
CA ALA A 58 -1.63 10.22 -13.40
C ALA A 58 -0.20 10.36 -12.84
N GLY A 59 0.62 9.33 -12.98
CA GLY A 59 2.03 9.37 -12.61
C GLY A 59 2.43 8.50 -11.42
N ALA A 60 1.64 7.52 -11.01
CA ALA A 60 2.12 6.48 -10.09
C ALA A 60 3.14 5.58 -10.81
N ASP A 61 4.25 5.28 -10.14
CA ASP A 61 5.28 4.38 -10.67
C ASP A 61 4.99 2.92 -10.33
N VAL A 62 4.34 2.69 -9.19
CA VAL A 62 3.90 1.37 -8.70
C VAL A 62 2.64 1.51 -7.86
N VAL A 63 1.80 0.49 -7.89
CA VAL A 63 0.58 0.38 -7.08
C VAL A 63 0.70 -0.87 -6.20
N THR A 64 0.40 -0.74 -4.92
CA THR A 64 0.35 -1.84 -3.96
C THR A 64 -1.08 -2.13 -3.52
N LEU A 65 -1.29 -3.30 -2.97
CA LEU A 65 -2.57 -3.80 -2.49
C LEU A 65 -2.45 -4.27 -1.03
N GLY A 66 -3.50 -4.91 -0.52
CA GLY A 66 -3.56 -5.47 0.83
C GLY A 66 -4.53 -6.66 0.89
N ASN A 67 -5.34 -6.73 1.95
CA ASN A 67 -6.30 -7.84 2.15
C ASN A 67 -7.45 -7.85 1.14
N HIS A 68 -7.74 -6.74 0.47
CA HIS A 68 -8.74 -6.64 -0.60
C HIS A 68 -8.17 -6.87 -2.01
N ALA A 69 -6.93 -7.38 -2.12
CA ALA A 69 -6.23 -7.55 -3.40
C ALA A 69 -7.05 -8.28 -4.48
N PHE A 70 -7.88 -9.24 -4.09
CA PHE A 70 -8.65 -10.08 -5.01
C PHE A 70 -10.17 -9.95 -4.87
N ASP A 71 -10.68 -8.90 -4.21
CA ASP A 71 -12.12 -8.69 -4.06
C ASP A 71 -12.80 -8.35 -5.38
N GLN A 72 -12.06 -7.75 -6.33
CA GLN A 72 -12.50 -7.65 -7.72
C GLN A 72 -12.02 -8.89 -8.49
N LYS A 73 -12.97 -9.70 -8.98
CA LYS A 73 -12.65 -10.97 -9.67
C LYS A 73 -11.73 -10.79 -10.88
N GLU A 74 -11.82 -9.67 -11.56
CA GLU A 74 -10.98 -9.37 -12.72
C GLU A 74 -9.49 -9.23 -12.35
N THR A 75 -9.18 -8.88 -11.08
CA THR A 75 -7.79 -8.76 -10.61
C THR A 75 -7.03 -10.07 -10.81
N LEU A 76 -7.66 -11.21 -10.56
CA LEU A 76 -7.07 -12.53 -10.80
C LEU A 76 -6.57 -12.72 -12.25
N VAL A 77 -7.20 -12.03 -13.20
CA VAL A 77 -6.87 -12.17 -14.63
C VAL A 77 -5.82 -11.17 -15.08
N PHE A 78 -5.97 -9.89 -14.69
CA PHE A 78 -5.09 -8.87 -15.23
C PHE A 78 -3.79 -8.67 -14.44
N ILE A 79 -3.72 -9.06 -13.16
CA ILE A 79 -2.56 -8.82 -12.30
C ILE A 79 -1.26 -9.45 -12.85
N GLU A 80 -1.36 -10.60 -13.53
CA GLU A 80 -0.20 -11.29 -14.13
C GLU A 80 0.50 -10.46 -15.21
N ARG A 81 -0.26 -9.67 -15.97
CA ARG A 81 0.27 -8.82 -17.05
C ARG A 81 0.58 -7.40 -16.61
N GLN A 82 0.37 -7.08 -15.33
CA GLN A 82 0.58 -5.74 -14.78
C GLN A 82 1.79 -5.72 -13.82
N PRO A 83 3.01 -5.54 -14.35
CA PRO A 83 4.23 -5.60 -13.52
C PRO A 83 4.32 -4.49 -12.47
N LYS A 84 3.52 -3.42 -12.61
CA LYS A 84 3.46 -2.29 -11.69
C LYS A 84 2.38 -2.43 -10.61
N LEU A 85 1.69 -3.58 -10.56
CA LEU A 85 0.72 -3.89 -9.51
C LEU A 85 1.27 -5.00 -8.61
N LEU A 86 1.43 -4.70 -7.32
CA LEU A 86 1.95 -5.62 -6.33
C LEU A 86 0.85 -6.03 -5.34
N ARG A 87 0.72 -7.34 -5.10
CA ARG A 87 -0.08 -7.89 -4.01
C ARG A 87 0.81 -8.26 -2.83
N PRO A 88 0.29 -8.50 -1.62
CA PRO A 88 1.13 -8.96 -0.52
C PRO A 88 1.97 -10.20 -0.90
N ILE A 89 3.27 -10.14 -0.59
CA ILE A 89 4.25 -11.16 -1.00
C ILE A 89 4.01 -12.50 -0.31
N ASN A 90 3.45 -12.45 0.90
CA ASN A 90 3.25 -13.63 1.75
C ASN A 90 1.96 -14.42 1.44
N TYR A 91 1.29 -14.17 0.31
CA TYR A 91 0.28 -15.09 -0.23
C TYR A 91 0.90 -16.45 -0.58
N PRO A 92 0.10 -17.53 -0.56
CA PRO A 92 0.59 -18.87 -0.91
C PRO A 92 1.26 -18.94 -2.29
N PRO A 93 2.24 -19.84 -2.48
CA PRO A 93 2.83 -20.09 -3.80
C PRO A 93 1.76 -20.40 -4.86
N GLY A 94 1.92 -19.84 -6.07
CA GLY A 94 0.96 -20.01 -7.16
C GLY A 94 -0.17 -18.99 -7.18
N THR A 95 -0.27 -18.10 -6.18
CA THR A 95 -1.19 -16.96 -6.24
C THR A 95 -0.79 -16.02 -7.37
N PRO A 96 -1.72 -15.60 -8.27
CA PRO A 96 -1.44 -14.69 -9.37
C PRO A 96 -0.78 -13.38 -8.94
N GLY A 97 0.06 -12.82 -9.83
CA GLY A 97 0.77 -11.56 -9.59
C GLY A 97 2.02 -11.73 -8.72
N ARG A 98 2.66 -10.62 -8.43
CA ARG A 98 3.92 -10.56 -7.68
C ARG A 98 3.80 -9.71 -6.43
N GLY A 99 4.67 -9.95 -5.43
CA GLY A 99 4.68 -9.20 -4.17
C GLY A 99 5.79 -8.18 -4.08
N SER A 100 6.74 -8.21 -5.03
CA SER A 100 7.87 -7.30 -5.10
C SER A 100 8.24 -6.98 -6.55
N GLY A 101 8.98 -5.90 -6.74
CA GLY A 101 9.53 -5.53 -8.05
C GLY A 101 10.55 -4.40 -7.94
N ILE A 102 11.51 -4.38 -8.88
CA ILE A 102 12.45 -3.26 -9.04
C ILE A 102 11.94 -2.34 -10.14
N PHE A 103 11.85 -1.06 -9.82
CA PHE A 103 11.33 -0.03 -10.71
C PHE A 103 12.35 1.09 -10.89
N LYS A 104 12.39 1.70 -12.07
CA LYS A 104 13.24 2.87 -12.33
C LYS A 104 12.53 4.15 -11.87
N ALA A 105 13.18 4.89 -10.98
CA ALA A 105 12.80 6.26 -10.66
C ALA A 105 13.16 7.23 -11.80
N ALA A 106 12.57 8.43 -11.83
CA ALA A 106 12.88 9.47 -12.82
C ALA A 106 14.35 9.92 -12.79
N SER A 107 15.01 9.79 -11.65
CA SER A 107 16.46 10.02 -11.48
C SER A 107 17.35 8.92 -12.10
N GLY A 108 16.77 7.81 -12.57
CA GLY A 108 17.47 6.64 -13.04
C GLY A 108 17.82 5.63 -11.93
N ALA A 109 17.55 5.95 -10.66
CA ALA A 109 17.79 5.06 -9.53
C ALA A 109 16.85 3.84 -9.56
N ASP A 110 17.35 2.70 -9.08
CA ASP A 110 16.57 1.48 -8.91
C ASP A 110 15.88 1.48 -7.53
N VAL A 111 14.56 1.29 -7.52
CA VAL A 111 13.74 1.20 -6.32
C VAL A 111 13.12 -0.18 -6.23
N LEU A 112 13.52 -0.98 -5.24
CA LEU A 112 12.80 -2.20 -4.89
C LEU A 112 11.60 -1.81 -4.04
N VAL A 113 10.40 -2.21 -4.46
CA VAL A 113 9.17 -2.08 -3.68
C VAL A 113 8.70 -3.48 -3.30
N ILE A 114 8.40 -3.67 -2.02
CA ILE A 114 7.88 -4.91 -1.46
C ILE A 114 6.54 -4.59 -0.79
N ASN A 115 5.49 -5.30 -1.14
CA ASN A 115 4.21 -5.25 -0.44
C ASN A 115 4.08 -6.51 0.42
N ALA A 116 3.76 -6.37 1.68
CA ALA A 116 3.58 -7.48 2.61
C ALA A 116 2.35 -7.25 3.50
N MET A 117 1.71 -8.31 3.96
CA MET A 117 0.53 -8.23 4.83
C MET A 117 0.81 -8.84 6.19
N GLY A 118 0.46 -8.11 7.27
CA GLY A 118 0.51 -8.61 8.64
C GLY A 118 -0.46 -9.76 8.89
N LEU A 119 -0.33 -10.39 10.06
CA LEU A 119 -1.15 -11.54 10.45
C LEU A 119 -2.06 -11.25 11.65
N VAL A 120 -1.69 -10.26 12.48
CA VAL A 120 -2.44 -9.95 13.70
C VAL A 120 -3.75 -9.25 13.32
N TYR A 121 -4.88 -9.91 13.56
CA TYR A 121 -6.25 -9.50 13.14
C TYR A 121 -6.45 -9.42 11.62
N MET A 122 -5.56 -10.06 10.85
CA MET A 122 -5.59 -10.10 9.39
C MET A 122 -5.83 -11.55 8.90
N PRO A 123 -6.14 -11.74 7.60
CA PRO A 123 -6.22 -13.08 7.03
C PRO A 123 -4.94 -13.89 7.25
N GLU A 124 -5.07 -15.18 7.54
CA GLU A 124 -3.94 -16.07 7.78
C GLU A 124 -3.18 -16.35 6.47
N LEU A 125 -1.95 -15.86 6.39
CA LEU A 125 -1.00 -16.05 5.30
C LEU A 125 0.32 -16.61 5.81
N ALA A 126 1.33 -16.71 4.95
CA ALA A 126 2.69 -17.03 5.38
C ALA A 126 3.31 -15.89 6.20
N ASP A 127 4.38 -16.20 6.94
CA ASP A 127 5.12 -15.25 7.77
C ASP A 127 5.66 -14.06 6.94
N PRO A 128 5.16 -12.83 7.17
CA PRO A 128 5.58 -11.66 6.40
C PRO A 128 7.04 -11.27 6.66
N PHE A 129 7.56 -11.49 7.87
CA PHE A 129 8.94 -11.15 8.21
C PHE A 129 9.91 -11.98 7.38
N ARG A 130 9.66 -13.29 7.27
CA ARG A 130 10.48 -14.20 6.45
C ARG A 130 10.37 -13.92 4.97
N ALA A 131 9.16 -13.59 4.49
CA ALA A 131 8.95 -13.27 3.09
C ALA A 131 9.69 -11.99 2.68
N VAL A 132 9.59 -10.92 3.49
CA VAL A 132 10.30 -9.65 3.24
C VAL A 132 11.81 -9.82 3.39
N GLU A 133 12.28 -10.57 4.41
CA GLU A 133 13.70 -10.84 4.62
C GLU A 133 14.36 -11.51 3.41
N ALA A 134 13.68 -12.46 2.79
CA ALA A 134 14.18 -13.15 1.60
C ALA A 134 14.45 -12.15 0.45
N GLU A 135 13.51 -11.25 0.15
CA GLU A 135 13.65 -10.23 -0.89
C GLU A 135 14.76 -9.22 -0.56
N VAL A 136 14.78 -8.70 0.67
CA VAL A 136 15.80 -7.73 1.11
C VAL A 136 17.20 -8.34 1.06
N THR A 137 17.32 -9.63 1.42
CA THR A 137 18.62 -10.34 1.39
C THR A 137 19.07 -10.61 -0.04
N ALA A 138 18.16 -11.00 -0.93
CA ALA A 138 18.45 -11.27 -2.33
C ALA A 138 18.89 -10.00 -3.09
N CYS A 139 18.20 -8.88 -2.88
CA CYS A 139 18.51 -7.63 -3.57
C CYS A 139 19.63 -6.83 -2.86
N GLY A 140 19.45 -6.51 -1.60
CA GLY A 140 20.34 -5.70 -0.79
C GLY A 140 20.34 -4.20 -1.15
N LEU A 141 20.14 -3.35 -0.14
CA LEU A 141 20.20 -1.90 -0.28
C LEU A 141 21.60 -1.48 -0.77
N LYS A 142 21.65 -0.60 -1.77
CA LYS A 142 22.88 -0.11 -2.44
C LYS A 142 23.74 -1.18 -3.12
N ARG A 143 23.21 -2.40 -3.27
CA ARG A 143 23.83 -3.49 -4.03
C ARG A 143 22.97 -3.87 -5.24
N GLY A 144 21.71 -4.19 -5.03
CA GLY A 144 20.74 -4.52 -6.08
C GLY A 144 19.68 -3.44 -6.31
N ALA A 145 19.51 -2.51 -5.34
CA ALA A 145 18.66 -1.34 -5.48
C ALA A 145 19.26 -0.14 -4.74
N ASP A 146 19.01 1.07 -5.26
CA ASP A 146 19.42 2.33 -4.64
C ASP A 146 18.53 2.69 -3.44
N ALA A 147 17.26 2.25 -3.46
CA ALA A 147 16.32 2.34 -2.37
C ALA A 147 15.46 1.08 -2.28
N ILE A 148 15.05 0.74 -1.05
CA ILE A 148 14.10 -0.34 -0.78
C ILE A 148 12.96 0.25 0.03
N VAL A 149 11.73 0.05 -0.43
CA VAL A 149 10.48 0.52 0.20
C VAL A 149 9.61 -0.68 0.51
N VAL A 150 9.16 -0.77 1.74
CA VAL A 150 8.22 -1.81 2.20
C VAL A 150 6.89 -1.16 2.53
N ASP A 151 5.84 -1.55 1.80
CA ASP A 151 4.44 -1.35 2.18
C ASP A 151 4.03 -2.49 3.10
N PHE A 152 3.88 -2.20 4.39
CA PHE A 152 3.47 -3.20 5.36
C PHE A 152 2.00 -3.00 5.73
N HIS A 153 1.13 -3.69 5.01
CA HIS A 153 -0.31 -3.63 5.15
C HIS A 153 -0.78 -4.46 6.34
N ALA A 154 -0.99 -3.84 7.49
CA ALA A 154 -1.25 -4.54 8.75
C ALA A 154 -2.18 -3.74 9.68
N GLU A 155 -2.97 -4.46 10.49
CA GLU A 155 -3.84 -3.84 11.51
C GLU A 155 -3.03 -3.44 12.75
N ALA A 156 -2.21 -4.35 13.30
CA ALA A 156 -1.60 -4.16 14.61
C ALA A 156 -0.39 -3.22 14.58
N THR A 157 -0.43 -2.15 15.38
CA THR A 157 0.68 -1.20 15.53
C THR A 157 1.97 -1.86 16.00
N SER A 158 1.88 -2.86 16.89
CA SER A 158 3.04 -3.62 17.38
C SER A 158 3.73 -4.42 16.27
N GLU A 159 2.95 -5.02 15.36
CA GLU A 159 3.47 -5.77 14.23
C GLU A 159 4.16 -4.82 13.23
N LYS A 160 3.57 -3.64 12.96
CA LYS A 160 4.17 -2.60 12.12
C LYS A 160 5.50 -2.10 12.68
N GLN A 161 5.54 -1.77 13.98
CA GLN A 161 6.79 -1.34 14.62
C GLN A 161 7.85 -2.44 14.64
N ALA A 162 7.45 -3.68 14.89
CA ALA A 162 8.38 -4.82 14.83
C ALA A 162 9.01 -4.97 13.45
N MET A 163 8.23 -4.82 12.35
CA MET A 163 8.75 -4.84 10.99
C MET A 163 9.73 -3.70 10.74
N GLY A 164 9.44 -2.49 11.23
CA GLY A 164 10.35 -1.35 11.15
C GLY A 164 11.71 -1.66 11.76
N TYR A 165 11.74 -2.10 13.03
CA TYR A 165 12.98 -2.44 13.72
C TYR A 165 13.69 -3.67 13.13
N PHE A 166 12.95 -4.66 12.66
CA PHE A 166 13.51 -5.85 12.01
C PHE A 166 14.29 -5.49 10.74
N LEU A 167 13.86 -4.45 10.04
CA LEU A 167 14.47 -4.00 8.78
C LEU A 167 15.38 -2.78 8.94
N ASP A 168 15.58 -2.27 10.16
CA ASP A 168 16.36 -1.08 10.40
C ASP A 168 17.79 -1.19 9.85
N GLY A 169 18.24 -0.19 9.10
CA GLY A 169 19.50 -0.15 8.38
C GLY A 169 19.55 -1.00 7.10
N ARG A 170 18.51 -1.81 6.81
CA ARG A 170 18.47 -2.74 5.67
C ARG A 170 17.59 -2.25 4.53
N VAL A 171 16.66 -1.34 4.81
CA VAL A 171 15.74 -0.73 3.85
C VAL A 171 15.70 0.79 4.01
N SER A 172 15.18 1.51 3.02
CA SER A 172 15.05 2.96 3.07
C SER A 172 13.82 3.41 3.83
N LEU A 173 12.70 2.68 3.68
CA LEU A 173 11.40 3.03 4.27
C LEU A 173 10.59 1.77 4.58
N VAL A 174 10.01 1.74 5.77
CA VAL A 174 8.88 0.88 6.12
C VAL A 174 7.68 1.78 6.38
N ALA A 175 6.66 1.69 5.53
CA ALA A 175 5.42 2.44 5.65
C ALA A 175 4.25 1.50 5.92
N GLY A 176 3.52 1.74 6.99
CA GLY A 176 2.29 1.02 7.29
C GLY A 176 1.10 1.54 6.49
N THR A 177 0.18 0.66 6.15
CA THR A 177 -1.12 0.93 5.54
C THR A 177 -2.21 0.09 6.21
N HIS A 178 -3.46 0.19 5.83
CA HIS A 178 -4.63 -0.57 6.27
C HIS A 178 -5.59 0.17 7.20
N THR A 179 -5.12 0.85 8.24
CA THR A 179 -6.05 1.38 9.25
C THR A 179 -6.81 2.62 8.79
N HIS A 180 -6.40 3.22 7.67
CA HIS A 180 -6.95 4.46 7.10
C HIS A 180 -6.77 5.71 7.98
N ALA A 181 -6.27 5.54 9.21
CA ALA A 181 -6.00 6.62 10.15
C ALA A 181 -4.49 6.92 10.19
N PRO A 182 -4.03 8.09 9.75
CA PRO A 182 -2.61 8.41 9.75
C PRO A 182 -2.08 8.47 11.18
N THR A 183 -0.92 7.86 11.40
CA THR A 183 -0.22 7.91 12.69
C THR A 183 0.75 9.11 12.73
N ALA A 184 1.09 9.57 13.92
CA ALA A 184 2.03 10.66 14.16
C ALA A 184 3.33 10.11 14.77
N ASP A 185 3.78 8.96 14.27
CA ASP A 185 4.96 8.23 14.76
C ASP A 185 6.09 8.17 13.73
N GLU A 186 6.01 9.03 12.71
CA GLU A 186 7.04 9.12 11.68
C GLU A 186 8.40 9.47 12.28
N ARG A 187 9.40 8.68 11.93
CA ARG A 187 10.76 8.84 12.43
C ARG A 187 11.79 8.15 11.55
N VAL A 188 13.03 8.52 11.76
CA VAL A 188 14.18 7.73 11.29
C VAL A 188 14.64 6.85 12.44
N LEU A 189 14.70 5.55 12.20
CA LEU A 189 15.15 4.55 13.15
C LEU A 189 16.69 4.64 13.35
N PRO A 190 17.25 4.05 14.42
CA PRO A 190 18.66 4.23 14.78
C PRO A 190 19.68 3.89 13.69
N GLU A 191 19.40 2.86 12.86
CA GLU A 191 20.29 2.45 11.76
C GLU A 191 19.94 3.13 10.42
N GLY A 192 18.99 4.07 10.41
CA GLY A 192 18.71 4.97 9.29
C GLY A 192 17.48 4.64 8.44
N THR A 193 16.70 3.62 8.75
CA THR A 193 15.44 3.33 8.06
C THR A 193 14.36 4.34 8.46
N ALA A 194 13.71 4.98 7.49
CA ALA A 194 12.52 5.78 7.75
C ALA A 194 11.33 4.87 8.08
N PHE A 195 10.52 5.26 9.06
CA PHE A 195 9.36 4.50 9.51
C PHE A 195 8.15 5.39 9.75
N ILE A 196 6.98 4.89 9.41
CA ILE A 196 5.67 5.41 9.83
C ILE A 196 4.70 4.24 10.02
N GLY A 197 3.94 4.25 11.12
CA GLY A 197 3.01 3.18 11.47
C GLY A 197 1.80 3.06 10.54
N ASP A 198 1.24 4.17 10.08
CA ASP A 198 0.20 4.17 9.04
C ASP A 198 0.19 5.49 8.27
N LEU A 199 0.14 5.41 6.95
CA LEU A 199 0.06 6.57 6.06
C LEU A 199 -1.32 7.24 6.07
N GLY A 200 -2.34 6.56 6.62
CA GLY A 200 -3.73 6.95 6.50
C GLY A 200 -4.29 6.69 5.10
N MET A 201 -5.44 7.25 4.80
CA MET A 201 -6.10 7.05 3.51
C MET A 201 -6.05 8.31 2.62
N CYS A 202 -6.17 8.07 1.31
CA CYS A 202 -6.59 9.06 0.33
C CYS A 202 -8.09 8.85 0.09
N GLY A 203 -8.93 9.62 0.76
CA GLY A 203 -10.38 9.43 0.76
C GLY A 203 -11.12 10.57 1.44
N ASP A 204 -12.41 10.42 1.62
CA ASP A 204 -13.23 11.38 2.37
C ASP A 204 -13.08 11.14 3.87
N TYR A 205 -12.62 12.15 4.61
CA TYR A 205 -12.44 12.08 6.07
C TYR A 205 -13.72 12.40 6.85
N ASP A 206 -14.77 12.95 6.21
CA ASP A 206 -16.12 13.07 6.79
C ASP A 206 -16.90 11.76 6.61
N SER A 207 -16.35 10.70 7.16
CA SER A 207 -16.76 9.31 6.95
C SER A 207 -16.34 8.41 8.11
N VAL A 208 -16.69 7.13 8.06
CA VAL A 208 -16.10 6.12 8.93
C VAL A 208 -15.05 5.36 8.12
N LEU A 209 -13.79 5.79 8.23
CA LEU A 209 -12.66 5.21 7.52
C LEU A 209 -12.87 5.12 6.00
N GLY A 210 -13.46 6.18 5.41
CA GLY A 210 -13.74 6.26 3.98
C GLY A 210 -15.09 5.68 3.55
N MET A 211 -15.86 5.09 4.48
CA MET A 211 -17.22 4.57 4.22
C MET A 211 -18.28 5.53 4.69
N ASP A 212 -19.41 5.61 3.97
CA ASP A 212 -20.59 6.36 4.43
C ASP A 212 -20.95 6.00 5.87
N ILE A 213 -21.25 7.01 6.67
CA ILE A 213 -21.41 6.90 8.14
C ILE A 213 -22.54 5.95 8.53
N THR A 214 -23.59 5.87 7.73
CA THR A 214 -24.87 5.23 8.08
C THR A 214 -24.72 3.75 8.41
N GLU A 215 -24.12 2.98 7.50
CA GLU A 215 -24.06 1.52 7.67
C GLU A 215 -22.99 1.07 8.69
N PRO A 216 -21.77 1.62 8.73
CA PRO A 216 -20.83 1.33 9.81
C PRO A 216 -21.40 1.61 11.19
N LEU A 217 -22.02 2.79 11.39
CA LEU A 217 -22.64 3.14 12.66
C LEU A 217 -23.78 2.15 13.04
N ASN A 218 -24.65 1.80 12.07
CA ASN A 218 -25.68 0.81 12.29
C ASN A 218 -25.10 -0.54 12.77
N ARG A 219 -24.03 -1.02 12.14
CA ARG A 219 -23.39 -2.30 12.51
C ARG A 219 -22.78 -2.26 13.92
N PHE A 220 -22.20 -1.14 14.33
CA PHE A 220 -21.69 -0.99 15.69
C PHE A 220 -22.80 -0.98 16.72
N LEU A 221 -23.93 -0.32 16.44
CA LEU A 221 -25.04 -0.20 17.37
C LEU A 221 -25.89 -1.47 17.45
N THR A 222 -26.19 -2.09 16.32
CA THR A 222 -27.17 -3.19 16.25
C THR A 222 -26.56 -4.58 16.07
N LYS A 223 -25.28 -4.66 15.64
CA LYS A 223 -24.59 -5.89 15.23
C LYS A 223 -25.24 -6.58 14.02
N ILE A 224 -26.18 -5.93 13.34
CA ILE A 224 -26.92 -6.48 12.21
C ILE A 224 -26.65 -5.63 10.97
N PRO A 225 -26.00 -6.18 9.92
CA PRO A 225 -25.88 -5.49 8.64
C PRO A 225 -27.25 -5.24 8.01
N ARG A 226 -27.51 -4.02 7.54
CA ARG A 226 -28.73 -3.66 6.81
C ARG A 226 -28.48 -3.43 5.33
N ALA A 227 -27.27 -3.01 4.99
CA ALA A 227 -26.88 -2.72 3.63
C ALA A 227 -25.40 -3.12 3.39
N ARG A 228 -24.95 -3.03 2.14
CA ARG A 228 -23.53 -3.06 1.81
C ARG A 228 -22.89 -1.75 2.29
N MET A 229 -21.65 -1.82 2.77
CA MET A 229 -20.85 -0.62 3.01
C MET A 229 -20.49 0.01 1.66
N GLU A 230 -20.67 1.32 1.56
CA GLU A 230 -20.34 2.11 0.38
C GLU A 230 -19.34 3.20 0.74
N PRO A 231 -18.38 3.53 -0.12
CA PRO A 231 -17.47 4.64 0.10
C PRO A 231 -18.20 5.98 0.12
N ALA A 232 -17.77 6.89 0.97
CA ALA A 232 -18.24 8.27 1.04
C ALA A 232 -17.81 9.10 -0.18
#